data_6c8747988fd0ba2a40f39831fd92ed6f
#
_entry.id   6c8747988fd0ba2a40f39831fd92ed6f
#
_cell.length_a   1.000
_cell.length_b   1.000
_cell.length_c   1.000
_cell.angle_alpha   90.00
_cell.angle_beta   90.00
_cell.angle_gamma   90.00
#
_symmetry.space_group_name_H-M   'P 1'
#
loop_
_entity.id
_entity.type
_entity.pdbx_description
1 polymer ?
#
loop_
_entity_poly.entity_id
_entity_poly.type
_entity_poly.pdbx_seq_one_letter_code
_entity_poly.pdbx_strand_id
1 'polypeptide(L)'
;MEYVREQGFPAPKVYEMSDDETDLVIDRIDGPSMLDVLSARPWKIRRMAFMLGTLHNSLHDIPGPDWLRPSPVGEGTQLVHLDFHPGNVLISAVGPVVIDWSNVARGDGNADAALSWLLMSAGTVEASPTKSALLELARSRMIKAFLKRFDRAEVARQLPSVVAWKLTDPHMSDIEQEAMRSLLAKELFAKG
;
A
#
# COMPACT_ATOMS: atom_id res chain seq x y z
N MET A 1 9.66 -12.53 3.12
CA MET A 1 9.95 -12.43 1.67
C MET A 1 10.07 -13.81 0.99
N GLU A 2 10.83 -14.76 1.52
CA GLU A 2 10.98 -16.08 0.89
C GLU A 2 9.65 -16.79 0.67
N TYR A 3 8.82 -16.89 1.70
CA TYR A 3 7.50 -17.50 1.61
C TYR A 3 6.64 -16.96 0.45
N VAL A 4 6.56 -15.63 0.28
CA VAL A 4 5.76 -15.04 -0.82
C VAL A 4 6.36 -15.32 -2.19
N ARG A 5 7.69 -15.41 -2.29
CA ARG A 5 8.37 -15.78 -3.53
C ARG A 5 8.11 -17.24 -3.92
N GLU A 6 8.09 -18.14 -2.96
CA GLU A 6 7.73 -19.55 -3.18
C GLU A 6 6.30 -19.70 -3.70
N GLN A 7 5.40 -18.77 -3.31
CA GLN A 7 4.04 -18.67 -3.85
C GLN A 7 3.97 -17.92 -5.20
N GLY A 8 5.12 -17.56 -5.80
CA GLY A 8 5.20 -16.87 -7.10
C GLY A 8 4.95 -15.36 -7.06
N PHE A 9 4.88 -14.75 -5.87
CA PHE A 9 4.68 -13.31 -5.73
C PHE A 9 5.99 -12.54 -5.94
N PRO A 10 5.99 -11.38 -6.64
CA PRO A 10 7.20 -10.61 -6.95
C PRO A 10 7.75 -9.86 -5.74
N ALA A 11 8.65 -10.47 -5.01
CA ALA A 11 9.41 -9.90 -3.90
C ALA A 11 10.91 -10.13 -4.08
N PRO A 12 11.80 -9.34 -3.44
CA PRO A 12 13.23 -9.57 -3.48
C PRO A 12 13.60 -10.96 -2.94
N LYS A 13 14.61 -11.59 -3.53
CA LYS A 13 15.20 -12.78 -2.95
C LYS A 13 16.03 -12.41 -1.72
N VAL A 14 15.92 -13.22 -0.68
CA VAL A 14 16.79 -13.14 0.50
C VAL A 14 17.98 -14.07 0.28
N TYR A 15 19.19 -13.60 0.54
CA TYR A 15 20.43 -14.36 0.44
C TYR A 15 20.96 -14.73 1.81
N GLU A 16 20.88 -13.81 2.74
CA GLU A 16 21.46 -13.96 4.07
C GLU A 16 20.69 -13.11 5.07
N MET A 17 20.60 -13.57 6.29
CA MET A 17 20.13 -12.81 7.45
C MET A 17 21.15 -13.02 8.56
N SER A 18 21.57 -11.94 9.25
CA SER A 18 22.51 -12.02 10.36
C SER A 18 21.93 -12.84 11.52
N ASP A 19 22.82 -13.43 12.35
CA ASP A 19 22.40 -14.27 13.48
C ASP A 19 21.54 -13.53 14.50
N ASP A 20 21.70 -12.20 14.61
CA ASP A 20 20.92 -11.31 15.48
C ASP A 20 19.67 -10.73 14.79
N GLU A 21 19.37 -11.17 13.57
CA GLU A 21 18.23 -10.77 12.74
C GLU A 21 18.16 -9.24 12.44
N THR A 22 19.27 -8.52 12.57
CA THR A 22 19.32 -7.07 12.33
C THR A 22 19.66 -6.71 10.88
N ASP A 23 20.44 -7.54 10.19
CA ASP A 23 20.88 -7.31 8.83
C ASP A 23 20.29 -8.34 7.87
N LEU A 24 19.81 -7.86 6.75
CA LEU A 24 19.22 -8.67 5.70
C LEU A 24 19.85 -8.37 4.35
N VAL A 25 20.49 -9.38 3.73
CA VAL A 25 21.03 -9.30 2.38
C VAL A 25 19.99 -9.79 1.38
N ILE A 26 19.52 -8.88 0.53
CA ILE A 26 18.48 -9.15 -0.46
C ILE A 26 18.92 -8.77 -1.87
N ASP A 27 18.15 -9.19 -2.89
CA ASP A 27 18.30 -8.72 -4.26
C ASP A 27 18.30 -7.19 -4.31
N ARG A 28 19.28 -6.63 -5.01
CA ARG A 28 19.18 -5.26 -5.47
C ARG A 28 18.25 -5.19 -6.68
N ILE A 29 17.18 -4.43 -6.55
CA ILE A 29 16.20 -4.25 -7.62
C ILE A 29 16.50 -2.94 -8.35
N ASP A 30 16.96 -3.02 -9.58
CA ASP A 30 17.21 -1.85 -10.42
C ASP A 30 15.92 -1.42 -11.13
N GLY A 31 15.50 -0.18 -10.87
CA GLY A 31 14.31 0.42 -11.45
C GLY A 31 13.74 1.55 -10.59
N PRO A 32 12.97 2.48 -11.18
CA PRO A 32 12.29 3.53 -10.42
C PRO A 32 11.14 2.93 -9.61
N SER A 33 10.76 3.60 -8.53
CA SER A 33 9.50 3.29 -7.86
C SER A 33 8.30 3.59 -8.77
N MET A 34 7.16 2.96 -8.50
CA MET A 34 5.91 3.29 -9.19
C MET A 34 5.54 4.76 -8.97
N LEU A 35 5.87 5.33 -7.81
CA LEU A 35 5.65 6.75 -7.50
C LEU A 35 6.51 7.65 -8.41
N ASP A 36 7.79 7.31 -8.64
CA ASP A 36 8.66 8.03 -9.58
C ASP A 36 8.15 7.94 -11.01
N VAL A 37 7.68 6.76 -11.42
CA VAL A 37 7.05 6.59 -12.74
C VAL A 37 5.81 7.47 -12.88
N LEU A 38 4.96 7.57 -11.86
CA LEU A 38 3.77 8.42 -11.85
C LEU A 38 4.13 9.91 -11.90
N SER A 39 5.17 10.32 -11.17
CA SER A 39 5.68 11.70 -11.16
C SER A 39 6.22 12.12 -12.52
N ALA A 40 7.01 11.23 -13.17
CA ALA A 40 7.60 11.49 -14.48
C ALA A 40 6.60 11.32 -15.65
N ARG A 41 5.59 10.47 -15.50
CA ARG A 41 4.67 10.05 -16.57
C ARG A 41 3.24 9.92 -16.05
N PRO A 42 2.57 11.05 -15.70
CA PRO A 42 1.24 11.03 -15.07
C PRO A 42 0.15 10.40 -15.94
N TRP A 43 0.33 10.32 -17.28
CA TRP A 43 -0.59 9.61 -18.16
C TRP A 43 -0.65 8.11 -17.92
N LYS A 44 0.33 7.52 -17.19
CA LYS A 44 0.36 6.09 -16.83
C LYS A 44 -0.50 5.76 -15.60
N ILE A 45 -1.17 6.73 -14.97
CA ILE A 45 -1.95 6.54 -13.73
C ILE A 45 -2.86 5.31 -13.80
N ARG A 46 -3.64 5.16 -14.88
CA ARG A 46 -4.59 4.02 -15.00
C ARG A 46 -3.87 2.67 -15.01
N ARG A 47 -2.73 2.59 -15.73
CA ARG A 47 -1.93 1.37 -15.80
C ARG A 47 -1.29 1.04 -14.45
N MET A 48 -0.73 2.04 -13.77
CA MET A 48 -0.10 1.84 -12.45
C MET A 48 -1.12 1.48 -11.39
N ALA A 49 -2.28 2.12 -11.38
CA ALA A 49 -3.37 1.78 -10.47
C ALA A 49 -3.89 0.35 -10.68
N PHE A 50 -4.05 -0.06 -11.94
CA PHE A 50 -4.43 -1.44 -12.27
C PHE A 50 -3.36 -2.43 -11.78
N MET A 51 -2.09 -2.14 -12.02
CA MET A 51 -0.96 -2.97 -11.59
C MET A 51 -0.94 -3.09 -10.06
N LEU A 52 -1.04 -1.96 -9.33
CA LEU A 52 -1.05 -1.96 -7.87
C LEU A 52 -2.21 -2.81 -7.32
N GLY A 53 -3.42 -2.63 -7.82
CA GLY A 53 -4.57 -3.41 -7.39
C GLY A 53 -4.47 -4.90 -7.76
N THR A 54 -3.83 -5.24 -8.89
CA THR A 54 -3.57 -6.64 -9.25
C THR A 54 -2.56 -7.27 -8.31
N LEU A 55 -1.48 -6.55 -7.95
CA LEU A 55 -0.50 -7.03 -6.98
C LEU A 55 -1.15 -7.25 -5.60
N HIS A 56 -2.01 -6.34 -5.14
CA HIS A 56 -2.78 -6.55 -3.91
C HIS A 56 -3.60 -7.83 -3.96
N ASN A 57 -4.42 -8.01 -5.00
CA ASN A 57 -5.25 -9.22 -5.11
C ASN A 57 -4.39 -10.48 -5.12
N SER A 58 -3.28 -10.48 -5.89
CA SER A 58 -2.37 -11.63 -5.93
C SER A 58 -1.71 -11.91 -4.57
N LEU A 59 -1.44 -10.88 -3.77
CA LEU A 59 -0.93 -11.05 -2.40
C LEU A 59 -2.02 -11.63 -1.49
N HIS A 60 -3.23 -11.10 -1.57
CA HIS A 60 -4.35 -11.52 -0.74
C HIS A 60 -4.87 -12.93 -1.10
N ASP A 61 -4.55 -13.46 -2.28
CA ASP A 61 -4.80 -14.86 -2.64
C ASP A 61 -3.85 -15.83 -1.93
N ILE A 62 -2.75 -15.33 -1.35
CA ILE A 62 -1.79 -16.13 -0.57
C ILE A 62 -2.29 -16.23 0.88
N PRO A 63 -2.46 -17.44 1.43
CA PRO A 63 -2.80 -17.59 2.85
C PRO A 63 -1.64 -17.13 3.72
N GLY A 64 -1.95 -16.32 4.73
CA GLY A 64 -0.99 -15.93 5.76
C GLY A 64 -0.67 -17.14 6.64
N PRO A 65 0.61 -17.56 6.76
CA PRO A 65 0.97 -18.71 7.57
C PRO A 65 0.74 -18.46 9.07
N ASP A 66 0.49 -19.53 9.84
CA ASP A 66 0.14 -19.42 11.26
C ASP A 66 1.26 -18.87 12.16
N TRP A 67 2.52 -18.96 11.71
CA TRP A 67 3.66 -18.35 12.41
C TRP A 67 3.77 -16.83 12.20
N LEU A 68 3.04 -16.26 11.24
CA LEU A 68 3.07 -14.82 10.99
C LEU A 68 2.19 -14.11 12.02
N ARG A 69 2.66 -12.95 12.50
CA ARG A 69 1.90 -12.13 13.45
C ARG A 69 0.52 -11.78 12.90
N PRO A 70 -0.50 -11.72 13.76
CA PRO A 70 -1.80 -11.22 13.34
C PRO A 70 -1.73 -9.73 12.97
N SER A 71 -2.52 -9.34 11.99
CA SER A 71 -2.68 -7.93 11.63
C SER A 71 -3.26 -7.13 12.80
N PRO A 72 -2.75 -5.92 13.08
CA PRO A 72 -3.35 -5.02 14.08
C PRO A 72 -4.72 -4.47 13.63
N VAL A 73 -5.08 -4.66 12.36
CA VAL A 73 -6.36 -4.20 11.77
C VAL A 73 -6.91 -5.25 10.81
N GLY A 74 -8.21 -5.48 10.88
CA GLY A 74 -8.88 -6.43 10.00
C GLY A 74 -8.50 -7.89 10.31
N GLU A 75 -9.35 -8.59 11.03
CA GLU A 75 -9.20 -10.02 11.29
C GLU A 75 -9.34 -10.80 9.98
N GLY A 76 -8.43 -11.75 9.74
CA GLY A 76 -8.44 -12.55 8.52
C GLY A 76 -7.29 -13.54 8.46
N THR A 77 -7.24 -14.31 7.37
CA THR A 77 -6.25 -15.36 7.15
C THR A 77 -5.39 -15.11 5.92
N GLN A 78 -5.54 -13.99 5.27
CA GLN A 78 -4.77 -13.62 4.08
C GLN A 78 -3.41 -13.03 4.48
N LEU A 79 -2.47 -13.09 3.58
CA LEU A 79 -1.21 -12.37 3.72
C LEU A 79 -1.46 -10.89 3.39
N VAL A 80 -1.09 -9.98 4.29
CA VAL A 80 -1.25 -8.53 4.13
C VAL A 80 0.09 -7.83 4.33
N HIS A 81 0.33 -6.79 3.55
CA HIS A 81 1.60 -6.05 3.56
C HIS A 81 1.63 -4.93 4.60
N LEU A 82 0.52 -4.25 4.80
CA LEU A 82 0.30 -3.13 5.72
C LEU A 82 1.16 -1.87 5.48
N ASP A 83 1.78 -1.79 4.30
CA ASP A 83 2.45 -0.59 3.77
C ASP A 83 2.51 -0.61 2.23
N PHE A 84 1.47 -1.14 1.59
CA PHE A 84 1.47 -1.42 0.16
C PHE A 84 1.02 -0.21 -0.66
N HIS A 85 1.93 0.73 -0.88
CA HIS A 85 1.69 1.95 -1.66
C HIS A 85 2.66 2.06 -2.87
N PRO A 86 2.43 2.99 -3.81
CA PRO A 86 3.26 3.12 -5.02
C PRO A 86 4.75 3.33 -4.78
N GLY A 87 5.17 3.83 -3.62
CA GLY A 87 6.58 3.97 -3.23
C GLY A 87 7.27 2.62 -3.01
N ASN A 88 6.50 1.62 -2.54
CA ASN A 88 7.00 0.28 -2.21
C ASN A 88 6.85 -0.73 -3.37
N VAL A 89 6.66 -0.23 -4.61
CA VAL A 89 6.65 -1.06 -5.83
C VAL A 89 7.72 -0.54 -6.78
N LEU A 90 8.79 -1.30 -6.98
CA LEU A 90 9.83 -0.98 -7.96
C LEU A 90 9.45 -1.55 -9.33
N ILE A 91 9.67 -0.76 -10.39
CA ILE A 91 9.38 -1.14 -11.77
C ILE A 91 10.70 -1.54 -12.45
N SER A 92 11.03 -2.81 -12.35
CA SER A 92 12.24 -3.37 -12.95
C SER A 92 12.05 -3.70 -14.44
N ALA A 93 13.13 -4.08 -15.11
CA ALA A 93 13.09 -4.50 -16.51
C ALA A 93 12.28 -5.79 -16.74
N VAL A 94 12.13 -6.63 -15.72
CA VAL A 94 11.40 -7.90 -15.77
C VAL A 94 9.98 -7.83 -15.17
N GLY A 95 9.62 -6.70 -14.58
CA GLY A 95 8.29 -6.48 -14.00
C GLY A 95 8.31 -5.75 -12.66
N PRO A 96 7.15 -5.60 -12.01
CA PRO A 96 7.06 -4.99 -10.71
C PRO A 96 7.66 -5.90 -9.63
N VAL A 97 8.30 -5.32 -8.62
CA VAL A 97 8.79 -6.01 -7.42
C VAL A 97 8.33 -5.22 -6.19
N VAL A 98 7.69 -5.89 -5.25
CA VAL A 98 7.22 -5.29 -4.00
C VAL A 98 8.30 -5.39 -2.94
N ILE A 99 8.59 -4.26 -2.29
CA ILE A 99 9.64 -4.11 -1.28
C ILE A 99 9.06 -3.63 0.05
N ASP A 100 9.88 -3.57 1.09
CA ASP A 100 9.54 -3.12 2.44
C ASP A 100 8.48 -3.99 3.13
N TRP A 101 8.86 -5.20 3.44
CA TRP A 101 8.04 -6.23 4.08
C TRP A 101 8.04 -6.16 5.61
N SER A 102 8.49 -5.06 6.21
CA SER A 102 8.63 -4.88 7.66
C SER A 102 7.28 -5.00 8.41
N ASN A 103 6.19 -4.63 7.77
CA ASN A 103 4.85 -4.62 8.35
C ASN A 103 4.01 -5.86 8.04
N VAL A 104 4.53 -6.83 7.28
CA VAL A 104 3.78 -8.01 6.86
C VAL A 104 3.10 -8.73 8.01
N ALA A 105 1.85 -9.14 7.80
CA ALA A 105 1.02 -9.77 8.81
C ALA A 105 0.00 -10.75 8.17
N ARG A 106 -0.72 -11.46 9.01
CA ARG A 106 -1.88 -12.28 8.63
C ARG A 106 -3.15 -11.51 8.99
N GLY A 107 -4.02 -11.20 8.03
CA GLY A 107 -5.17 -10.34 8.25
C GLY A 107 -6.20 -10.34 7.13
N ASP A 108 -7.00 -9.26 7.05
CA ASP A 108 -8.01 -9.02 6.02
C ASP A 108 -7.42 -8.17 4.88
N GLY A 109 -7.45 -8.69 3.66
CA GLY A 109 -6.98 -7.98 2.47
C GLY A 109 -7.74 -6.68 2.19
N ASN A 110 -9.02 -6.57 2.60
CA ASN A 110 -9.73 -5.30 2.49
C ASN A 110 -9.19 -4.22 3.44
N ALA A 111 -8.69 -4.60 4.62
CA ALA A 111 -8.03 -3.68 5.54
C ALA A 111 -6.68 -3.22 4.95
N ASP A 112 -5.91 -4.11 4.32
CA ASP A 112 -4.66 -3.77 3.62
C ASP A 112 -4.93 -2.81 2.44
N ALA A 113 -5.96 -3.08 1.63
CA ALA A 113 -6.38 -2.17 0.55
C ALA A 113 -6.89 -0.82 1.07
N ALA A 114 -7.58 -0.79 2.22
CA ALA A 114 -8.03 0.44 2.86
C ALA A 114 -6.84 1.26 3.40
N LEU A 115 -5.82 0.60 3.94
CA LEU A 115 -4.59 1.26 4.36
C LEU A 115 -3.84 1.87 3.17
N SER A 116 -3.73 1.15 2.06
CA SER A 116 -3.15 1.68 0.82
C SER A 116 -3.92 2.90 0.30
N TRP A 117 -5.25 2.85 0.33
CA TRP A 117 -6.09 4.02 0.03
C TRP A 117 -5.78 5.18 0.96
N LEU A 118 -5.71 4.95 2.26
CA LEU A 118 -5.39 5.95 3.27
C LEU A 118 -4.02 6.59 3.01
N LEU A 119 -2.97 5.79 2.82
CA LEU A 119 -1.60 6.25 2.55
C LEU A 119 -1.52 7.08 1.25
N MET A 120 -2.16 6.62 0.18
CA MET A 120 -2.24 7.40 -1.06
C MET A 120 -3.01 8.72 -0.89
N SER A 121 -3.96 8.80 0.05
CA SER A 121 -4.73 10.02 0.31
C SER A 121 -3.99 11.02 1.19
N ALA A 122 -3.22 10.53 2.18
CA ALA A 122 -2.54 11.35 3.18
C ALA A 122 -1.16 11.84 2.74
N GLY A 123 -0.52 11.20 1.76
CA GLY A 123 0.83 11.57 1.32
C GLY A 123 0.92 13.05 0.92
N THR A 124 1.82 13.78 1.56
CA THR A 124 2.04 15.21 1.33
C THR A 124 3.14 15.44 0.31
N VAL A 125 2.96 16.41 -0.57
CA VAL A 125 3.99 16.88 -1.51
C VAL A 125 4.00 18.40 -1.45
N GLU A 126 5.13 18.97 -1.05
CA GLU A 126 5.31 20.40 -1.11
C GLU A 126 5.30 20.86 -2.58
N ALA A 127 4.32 21.67 -2.95
CA ALA A 127 4.17 22.16 -4.31
C ALA A 127 3.48 23.53 -4.33
N SER A 128 3.68 24.29 -5.43
CA SER A 128 2.91 25.52 -5.64
C SER A 128 1.41 25.24 -5.77
N PRO A 129 0.51 26.20 -5.51
CA PRO A 129 -0.95 25.97 -5.52
C PRO A 129 -1.47 25.30 -6.79
N THR A 130 -0.96 25.69 -7.96
CA THR A 130 -1.36 25.09 -9.25
C THR A 130 -0.87 23.64 -9.41
N LYS A 131 0.34 23.34 -8.95
CA LYS A 131 0.87 21.97 -8.92
C LYS A 131 0.10 21.11 -7.93
N SER A 132 -0.25 21.65 -6.77
CA SER A 132 -1.04 20.94 -5.75
C SER A 132 -2.39 20.50 -6.30
N ALA A 133 -3.13 21.38 -7.01
CA ALA A 133 -4.41 20.99 -7.62
C ALA A 133 -4.27 19.89 -8.66
N LEU A 134 -3.20 19.91 -9.48
CA LEU A 134 -2.93 18.85 -10.46
C LEU A 134 -2.57 17.52 -9.78
N LEU A 135 -1.76 17.57 -8.73
CA LEU A 135 -1.41 16.40 -7.92
C LEU A 135 -2.62 15.78 -7.24
N GLU A 136 -3.52 16.59 -6.68
CA GLU A 136 -4.78 16.12 -6.10
C GLU A 136 -5.68 15.43 -7.14
N LEU A 137 -5.78 15.98 -8.35
CA LEU A 137 -6.51 15.36 -9.45
C LEU A 137 -5.88 14.03 -9.85
N ALA A 138 -4.55 13.97 -9.96
CA ALA A 138 -3.81 12.75 -10.28
C ALA A 138 -4.01 11.68 -9.18
N ARG A 139 -3.89 12.07 -7.93
CA ARG A 139 -4.13 11.22 -6.74
C ARG A 139 -5.55 10.65 -6.74
N SER A 140 -6.56 11.51 -6.91
CA SER A 140 -7.95 11.10 -6.98
C SER A 140 -8.20 10.08 -8.10
N ARG A 141 -7.58 10.29 -9.28
CA ARG A 141 -7.67 9.33 -10.39
C ARG A 141 -6.98 8.00 -10.09
N MET A 142 -5.81 8.04 -9.45
CA MET A 142 -5.08 6.86 -9.01
C MET A 142 -5.92 6.02 -8.04
N ILE A 143 -6.43 6.64 -6.98
CA ILE A 143 -7.24 5.98 -5.95
C ILE A 143 -8.53 5.40 -6.57
N LYS A 144 -9.25 6.18 -7.38
CA LYS A 144 -10.47 5.69 -8.06
C LYS A 144 -10.19 4.49 -8.97
N ALA A 145 -9.06 4.49 -9.68
CA ALA A 145 -8.70 3.38 -10.57
C ALA A 145 -8.22 2.15 -9.78
N PHE A 146 -7.51 2.35 -8.68
CA PHE A 146 -7.10 1.30 -7.75
C PHE A 146 -8.32 0.61 -7.09
N LEU A 147 -9.24 1.39 -6.51
CA LEU A 147 -10.42 0.87 -5.83
C LEU A 147 -11.37 0.10 -6.74
N LYS A 148 -11.31 0.27 -8.06
CA LYS A 148 -12.07 -0.57 -9.02
C LYS A 148 -11.65 -2.04 -9.03
N ARG A 149 -10.56 -2.39 -8.40
CA ARG A 149 -10.06 -3.78 -8.31
C ARG A 149 -10.63 -4.54 -7.10
N PHE A 150 -11.41 -3.86 -6.27
CA PHE A 150 -11.96 -4.37 -5.01
C PHE A 150 -13.47 -4.11 -4.94
N ASP A 151 -14.14 -4.79 -4.00
CA ASP A 151 -15.43 -4.31 -3.51
C ASP A 151 -15.18 -3.05 -2.66
N ARG A 152 -15.50 -1.88 -3.24
CA ARG A 152 -15.26 -0.59 -2.60
C ARG A 152 -15.99 -0.46 -1.26
N ALA A 153 -17.16 -1.08 -1.11
CA ALA A 153 -17.94 -0.99 0.13
C ALA A 153 -17.26 -1.78 1.26
N GLU A 154 -16.70 -2.95 0.93
CA GLU A 154 -15.92 -3.77 1.87
C GLU A 154 -14.65 -3.03 2.32
N VAL A 155 -13.87 -2.48 1.36
CA VAL A 155 -12.68 -1.70 1.67
C VAL A 155 -13.03 -0.47 2.52
N ALA A 156 -14.09 0.28 2.18
CA ALA A 156 -14.52 1.47 2.92
C ALA A 156 -15.01 1.16 4.35
N ARG A 157 -15.49 -0.05 4.62
CA ARG A 157 -15.86 -0.48 5.98
C ARG A 157 -14.65 -0.63 6.91
N GLN A 158 -13.46 -0.87 6.36
CA GLN A 158 -12.22 -1.02 7.13
C GLN A 158 -11.59 0.34 7.50
N LEU A 159 -11.96 1.45 6.84
CA LEU A 159 -11.35 2.77 7.08
C LEU A 159 -11.35 3.21 8.55
N PRO A 160 -12.44 3.05 9.35
CA PRO A 160 -12.42 3.50 10.74
C PRO A 160 -11.33 2.84 11.57
N SER A 161 -11.18 1.51 11.48
CA SER A 161 -10.16 0.76 12.22
C SER A 161 -8.75 1.05 11.71
N VAL A 162 -8.58 1.16 10.40
CA VAL A 162 -7.29 1.46 9.76
C VAL A 162 -6.83 2.88 10.11
N VAL A 163 -7.71 3.87 10.08
CA VAL A 163 -7.39 5.25 10.49
C VAL A 163 -7.04 5.30 11.98
N ALA A 164 -7.86 4.67 12.84
CA ALA A 164 -7.60 4.64 14.27
C ALA A 164 -6.22 4.03 14.58
N TRP A 165 -5.87 2.93 13.94
CA TRP A 165 -4.57 2.30 14.10
C TRP A 165 -3.44 3.20 13.57
N LYS A 166 -3.57 3.73 12.34
CA LYS A 166 -2.49 4.54 11.74
C LYS A 166 -2.23 5.84 12.50
N LEU A 167 -3.25 6.41 13.14
CA LEU A 167 -3.11 7.58 14.02
C LEU A 167 -2.31 7.30 15.31
N THR A 168 -2.03 6.04 15.64
CA THR A 168 -1.13 5.69 16.77
C THR A 168 0.36 5.73 16.38
N ASP A 169 0.69 5.88 15.11
CA ASP A 169 2.06 5.96 14.62
C ASP A 169 2.69 7.31 15.03
N PRO A 170 3.73 7.31 15.90
CA PRO A 170 4.34 8.55 16.40
C PRO A 170 5.11 9.34 15.33
N HIS A 171 5.36 8.76 14.17
CA HIS A 171 6.08 9.41 13.06
C HIS A 171 5.16 10.15 12.10
N MET A 172 3.84 10.11 12.32
CA MET A 172 2.86 10.82 11.50
C MET A 172 2.85 12.32 11.78
N SER A 173 3.00 13.13 10.74
CA SER A 173 2.83 14.59 10.84
C SER A 173 1.36 14.98 11.09
N ASP A 174 1.14 16.15 11.68
CA ASP A 174 -0.22 16.69 11.91
C ASP A 174 -1.01 16.82 10.60
N ILE A 175 -0.33 17.17 9.50
CA ILE A 175 -0.94 17.33 8.17
C ILE A 175 -1.47 15.98 7.67
N GLU A 176 -0.69 14.92 7.79
CA GLU A 176 -1.10 13.56 7.40
C GLU A 176 -2.24 13.06 8.27
N GLN A 177 -2.18 13.27 9.59
CA GLN A 177 -3.24 12.91 10.52
C GLN A 177 -4.56 13.60 10.15
N GLU A 178 -4.53 14.91 9.83
CA GLU A 178 -5.72 15.67 9.43
C GLU A 178 -6.27 15.18 8.08
N ALA A 179 -5.41 14.86 7.11
CA ALA A 179 -5.81 14.28 5.83
C ALA A 179 -6.53 12.93 6.02
N MET A 180 -6.05 12.10 6.95
CA MET A 180 -6.67 10.81 7.28
C MET A 180 -8.05 10.98 7.92
N ARG A 181 -8.20 11.91 8.90
CA ARG A 181 -9.49 12.22 9.52
C ARG A 181 -10.48 12.78 8.49
N SER A 182 -10.00 13.65 7.60
CA SER A 182 -10.82 14.24 6.52
C SER A 182 -11.32 13.19 5.54
N LEU A 183 -10.47 12.22 5.16
CA LEU A 183 -10.89 11.10 4.32
C LEU A 183 -11.99 10.29 4.99
N LEU A 184 -11.78 9.90 6.26
CA LEU A 184 -12.75 9.12 7.02
C LEU A 184 -14.11 9.86 7.11
N ALA A 185 -14.09 11.15 7.44
CA ALA A 185 -15.29 11.97 7.50
C ALA A 185 -16.05 11.97 6.17
N LYS A 186 -15.35 12.21 5.03
CA LYS A 186 -15.97 12.18 3.70
C LYS A 186 -16.64 10.85 3.37
N GLU A 187 -16.01 9.73 3.70
CA GLU A 187 -16.55 8.40 3.39
C GLU A 187 -17.72 8.01 4.32
N LEU A 188 -17.74 8.49 5.55
CA LEU A 188 -18.86 8.29 6.46
C LEU A 188 -20.10 9.13 6.04
N PHE A 189 -19.91 10.39 5.63
CA PHE A 189 -21.00 11.27 5.19
C PHE A 189 -21.54 10.92 3.79
N ALA A 190 -20.74 10.27 2.94
CA ALA A 190 -21.22 9.84 1.62
C ALA A 190 -22.23 8.66 1.65
N LYS A 191 -22.44 8.07 2.83
CA LYS A 191 -23.35 6.93 3.04
C LYS A 191 -24.69 7.32 3.67
N GLY A 192 -24.89 8.58 4.03
CA GLY A 192 -26.14 9.17 4.56
C GLY A 192 -26.88 9.94 3.48
#